data_9917304c864789850080981753526b39
#
_entry.id   9917304c864789850080981753526b39
#
_cell.length_a   1.000
_cell.length_b   1.000
_cell.length_c   1.000
_cell.angle_alpha   90.00
_cell.angle_beta   90.00
_cell.angle_gamma   90.00
#
_symmetry.space_group_name_H-M   'P 1'
#
loop_
_entity.id
_entity.type
_entity.pdbx_description
1 polymer ?
#
loop_
_entity_poly.entity_id
_entity_poly.type
_entity_poly.pdbx_seq_one_letter_code
_entity_poly.pdbx_strand_id
1 'polypeptide(L)'
;TYNLCKINMFLHGLNFDRFDIRHNDTLISPEHWDFQPFDLIVSNPPYSIDWEIDDRPSLIHDPRFSPAGILAPKSKADFAFIMHSLAWLAPQGTAAIVCFPGIMYRGGAEQKIRQYLVENNFVDAVIQLPDNLFFGTSS
;
A
#
# COMPACT_ATOMS: atom_id res chain seq x y z
N THR A 1 -11.25 -14.22 0.63
CA THR A 1 -10.99 -12.94 -0.09
C THR A 1 -10.65 -13.17 -1.56
N TYR A 2 -9.66 -13.99 -1.92
CA TYR A 2 -9.24 -14.28 -3.31
C TYR A 2 -10.40 -14.71 -4.23
N ASN A 3 -11.18 -15.73 -3.84
CA ASN A 3 -12.32 -16.20 -4.63
C ASN A 3 -13.43 -15.14 -4.74
N LEU A 4 -13.66 -14.36 -3.67
CA LEU A 4 -14.64 -13.28 -3.70
C LEU A 4 -14.21 -12.17 -4.67
N CYS A 5 -12.93 -11.83 -4.73
CA CYS A 5 -12.42 -10.87 -5.69
C CYS A 5 -12.64 -11.34 -7.14
N LYS A 6 -12.35 -12.61 -7.45
CA LYS A 6 -12.61 -13.19 -8.77
C LYS A 6 -14.09 -13.15 -9.15
N ILE A 7 -14.97 -13.52 -8.21
CA ILE A 7 -16.42 -13.47 -8.43
C ILE A 7 -16.86 -12.02 -8.68
N ASN A 8 -16.34 -11.07 -7.91
CA ASN A 8 -16.65 -9.66 -8.08
C ASN A 8 -16.27 -9.15 -9.48
N MET A 9 -15.06 -9.45 -9.94
CA MET A 9 -14.62 -9.11 -11.30
C MET A 9 -15.56 -9.70 -12.37
N PHE A 10 -15.93 -10.96 -12.21
CA PHE A 10 -16.86 -11.63 -13.12
C PHE A 10 -18.25 -10.96 -13.11
N LEU A 11 -18.78 -10.63 -11.94
CA LEU A 11 -20.08 -9.92 -11.83
C LEU A 11 -20.07 -8.53 -12.47
N HIS A 12 -18.89 -7.90 -12.56
CA HIS A 12 -18.68 -6.64 -13.28
C HIS A 12 -18.37 -6.83 -14.77
N GLY A 13 -18.60 -8.04 -15.32
CA GLY A 13 -18.43 -8.32 -16.74
C GLY A 13 -16.99 -8.45 -17.22
N LEU A 14 -16.03 -8.62 -16.31
CA LEU A 14 -14.63 -8.83 -16.66
C LEU A 14 -14.34 -10.33 -16.81
N ASN A 15 -13.85 -10.74 -17.97
CA ASN A 15 -13.39 -12.09 -18.22
C ASN A 15 -12.02 -12.36 -17.57
N PHE A 16 -11.68 -13.61 -17.35
CA PHE A 16 -10.44 -14.04 -16.67
C PHE A 16 -9.15 -13.64 -17.40
N ASP A 17 -9.20 -13.36 -18.68
CA ASP A 17 -8.10 -12.86 -19.50
C ASP A 17 -7.83 -11.35 -19.32
N ARG A 18 -8.70 -10.64 -18.60
CA ARG A 18 -8.65 -9.21 -18.39
C ARG A 18 -8.08 -8.79 -17.05
N PHE A 19 -7.79 -9.74 -16.15
CA PHE A 19 -7.21 -9.43 -14.83
C PHE A 19 -6.31 -10.56 -14.35
N ASP A 20 -5.35 -10.22 -13.52
CA ASP A 20 -4.49 -11.16 -12.80
C ASP A 20 -4.59 -10.91 -11.30
N ILE A 21 -5.20 -11.85 -10.57
CA ILE A 21 -5.36 -11.80 -9.13
C ILE A 21 -4.51 -12.90 -8.51
N ARG A 22 -3.61 -12.54 -7.62
CA ARG A 22 -2.74 -13.46 -6.90
C ARG A 22 -3.19 -13.62 -5.44
N HIS A 23 -2.81 -14.73 -4.85
CA HIS A 23 -3.18 -15.08 -3.47
C HIS A 23 -1.94 -15.26 -2.62
N ASN A 24 -1.49 -14.17 -2.02
CA ASN A 24 -0.39 -14.17 -1.06
C ASN A 24 -0.46 -12.93 -0.18
N ASP A 25 0.43 -12.82 0.82
CA ASP A 25 0.67 -11.59 1.55
C ASP A 25 1.57 -10.67 0.69
N THR A 26 1.00 -9.58 0.20
CA THR A 26 1.69 -8.69 -0.72
C THR A 26 2.86 -7.93 -0.08
N LEU A 27 2.84 -7.74 1.25
CA LEU A 27 3.95 -7.09 1.94
C LEU A 27 5.15 -8.03 2.13
N ILE A 28 4.88 -9.32 2.33
CA ILE A 28 5.90 -10.30 2.67
C ILE A 28 6.38 -11.07 1.43
N SER A 29 5.45 -11.45 0.55
CA SER A 29 5.74 -12.28 -0.62
C SER A 29 4.90 -11.85 -1.82
N PRO A 30 5.25 -10.70 -2.45
CA PRO A 30 4.50 -10.15 -3.57
C PRO A 30 4.63 -11.03 -4.82
N GLU A 31 3.50 -11.46 -5.37
CA GLU A 31 3.44 -12.36 -6.53
C GLU A 31 3.59 -11.64 -7.87
N HIS A 32 3.39 -10.32 -7.91
CA HIS A 32 3.51 -9.51 -9.12
C HIS A 32 4.86 -8.75 -9.22
N TRP A 33 5.84 -9.09 -8.36
CA TRP A 33 7.09 -8.34 -8.26
C TRP A 33 7.95 -8.37 -9.53
N ASP A 34 7.82 -9.42 -10.33
CA ASP A 34 8.57 -9.61 -11.57
C ASP A 34 7.92 -8.92 -12.79
N PHE A 35 6.79 -8.26 -12.60
CA PHE A 35 6.08 -7.56 -13.67
C PHE A 35 6.64 -6.16 -13.92
N GLN A 36 6.28 -5.62 -15.08
CA GLN A 36 6.57 -4.22 -15.40
C GLN A 36 5.90 -3.28 -14.37
N PRO A 37 6.54 -2.14 -14.06
CA PRO A 37 5.93 -1.15 -13.17
C PRO A 37 4.56 -0.70 -13.68
N PHE A 38 3.68 -0.32 -12.76
CA PHE A 38 2.31 0.09 -13.07
C PHE A 38 2.22 1.59 -13.29
N ASP A 39 1.52 2.01 -14.34
CA ASP A 39 1.26 3.43 -14.62
C ASP A 39 0.20 4.01 -13.66
N LEU A 40 -0.69 3.18 -13.16
CA LEU A 40 -1.73 3.56 -12.20
C LEU A 40 -1.89 2.51 -11.10
N ILE A 41 -1.86 2.98 -9.86
CA ILE A 41 -2.16 2.17 -8.69
C ILE A 41 -3.32 2.82 -7.93
N VAL A 42 -4.37 2.04 -7.67
CA VAL A 42 -5.49 2.45 -6.82
C VAL A 42 -5.62 1.43 -5.69
N SER A 43 -5.57 1.89 -4.45
CA SER A 43 -5.57 1.01 -3.30
C SER A 43 -6.38 1.58 -2.13
N ASN A 44 -7.15 0.70 -1.49
CA ASN A 44 -7.72 0.93 -0.18
C ASN A 44 -7.24 -0.20 0.75
N PRO A 45 -6.00 -0.11 1.25
CA PRO A 45 -5.43 -1.17 2.08
C PRO A 45 -6.08 -1.19 3.47
N PRO A 46 -5.97 -2.29 4.21
CA PRO A 46 -6.43 -2.33 5.59
C PRO A 46 -5.65 -1.34 6.46
N TYR A 47 -6.37 -0.64 7.37
CA TYR A 47 -5.77 0.41 8.20
C TYR A 47 -5.26 -0.14 9.52
N SER A 48 -4.07 0.33 9.93
CA SER A 48 -3.48 0.11 11.24
C SER A 48 -3.48 -1.37 11.67
N ILE A 49 -3.19 -2.27 10.74
CA ILE A 49 -3.04 -3.70 11.03
C ILE A 49 -1.59 -4.04 11.39
N ASP A 50 -1.44 -5.11 12.13
CA ASP A 50 -0.13 -5.75 12.37
C ASP A 50 0.41 -6.37 11.07
N TRP A 51 1.74 -6.38 10.92
CA TRP A 51 2.42 -7.11 9.88
C TRP A 51 3.67 -7.81 10.41
N GLU A 52 4.07 -8.90 9.78
CA GLU A 52 5.10 -9.81 10.28
C GLU A 52 6.51 -9.31 9.94
N ILE A 53 7.07 -8.42 10.78
CA ILE A 53 8.45 -7.95 10.61
C ILE A 53 9.45 -8.60 11.57
N ASP A 54 9.00 -9.09 12.72
CA ASP A 54 9.90 -9.64 13.76
C ASP A 54 10.64 -10.88 13.29
N ASP A 55 9.97 -11.73 12.52
CA ASP A 55 10.55 -12.96 11.98
C ASP A 55 11.29 -12.73 10.65
N ARG A 56 11.34 -11.48 10.17
CA ARG A 56 11.90 -11.12 8.87
C ARG A 56 12.77 -9.85 8.92
N PRO A 57 13.88 -9.88 9.65
CA PRO A 57 14.78 -8.72 9.76
C PRO A 57 15.37 -8.29 8.41
N SER A 58 15.39 -9.18 7.42
CA SER A 58 15.84 -8.88 6.07
C SER A 58 14.97 -7.89 5.31
N LEU A 59 13.73 -7.65 5.75
CA LEU A 59 12.83 -6.66 5.10
C LEU A 59 13.39 -5.23 5.10
N ILE A 60 14.29 -4.90 6.05
CA ILE A 60 14.98 -3.60 6.01
C ILE A 60 15.85 -3.41 4.76
N HIS A 61 16.27 -4.51 4.14
CA HIS A 61 17.06 -4.50 2.90
C HIS A 61 16.21 -4.73 1.65
N ASP A 62 14.91 -4.96 1.81
CA ASP A 62 13.99 -5.09 0.68
C ASP A 62 13.94 -3.77 -0.10
N PRO A 63 14.10 -3.79 -1.43
CA PRO A 63 14.14 -2.58 -2.25
C PRO A 63 12.88 -1.72 -2.17
N ARG A 64 11.76 -2.27 -1.70
CA ARG A 64 10.53 -1.52 -1.46
C ARG A 64 10.62 -0.62 -0.23
N PHE A 65 11.31 -1.06 0.83
CA PHE A 65 11.33 -0.39 2.13
C PHE A 65 12.68 0.26 2.45
N SER A 66 13.78 -0.29 1.94
CA SER A 66 15.14 0.18 2.21
C SER A 66 15.38 1.67 1.89
N PRO A 67 14.73 2.29 0.88
CA PRO A 67 14.97 3.69 0.56
C PRO A 67 14.62 4.65 1.70
N ALA A 68 13.63 4.34 2.53
CA ALA A 68 13.29 5.15 3.70
C ALA A 68 14.23 4.93 4.90
N GLY A 69 15.11 3.92 4.85
CA GLY A 69 16.06 3.59 5.91
C GLY A 69 15.42 3.06 7.21
N ILE A 70 14.13 2.84 7.22
CA ILE A 70 13.37 2.35 8.38
C ILE A 70 12.10 1.62 7.92
N LEU A 71 11.72 0.57 8.65
CA LEU A 71 10.44 -0.11 8.41
C LEU A 71 9.29 0.60 9.12
N ALA A 72 8.09 0.48 8.56
CA ALA A 72 6.86 0.85 9.25
C ALA A 72 6.74 0.06 10.57
N PRO A 73 6.08 0.62 11.61
CA PRO A 73 5.92 -0.08 12.88
C PRO A 73 5.18 -1.41 12.71
N LYS A 74 5.56 -2.43 13.49
CA LYS A 74 4.93 -3.75 13.46
C LYS A 74 3.41 -3.69 13.56
N SER A 75 2.89 -2.84 14.44
CA SER A 75 1.46 -2.70 14.71
C SER A 75 0.72 -1.77 13.73
N LYS A 76 1.39 -1.26 12.70
CA LYS A 76 0.83 -0.28 11.75
C LYS A 76 1.47 -0.41 10.37
N ALA A 77 0.91 -1.29 9.56
CA ALA A 77 1.38 -1.55 8.20
C ALA A 77 1.06 -0.42 7.19
N ASP A 78 0.40 0.66 7.61
CA ASP A 78 -0.07 1.73 6.72
C ASP A 78 1.03 2.21 5.76
N PHE A 79 2.18 2.61 6.27
CA PHE A 79 3.31 3.03 5.45
C PHE A 79 4.01 1.90 4.69
N ALA A 80 3.88 0.65 5.13
CA ALA A 80 4.39 -0.48 4.35
C ALA A 80 3.61 -0.63 3.04
N PHE A 81 2.28 -0.48 3.05
CA PHE A 81 1.48 -0.47 1.83
C PHE A 81 1.80 0.71 0.91
N ILE A 82 2.05 1.89 1.47
CA ILE A 82 2.43 3.08 0.70
C ILE A 82 3.78 2.83 0.00
N MET A 83 4.80 2.40 0.74
CA MET A 83 6.13 2.12 0.21
C MET A 83 6.11 0.98 -0.82
N HIS A 84 5.33 -0.06 -0.59
CA HIS A 84 5.12 -1.14 -1.54
C HIS A 84 4.51 -0.62 -2.86
N SER A 85 3.47 0.19 -2.76
CA SER A 85 2.83 0.80 -3.94
C SER A 85 3.80 1.71 -4.69
N LEU A 86 4.56 2.54 -3.97
CA LEU A 86 5.56 3.42 -4.59
C LEU A 86 6.63 2.64 -5.35
N ALA A 87 7.09 1.51 -4.79
CA ALA A 87 8.11 0.67 -5.43
C ALA A 87 7.60 -0.03 -6.70
N TRP A 88 6.30 -0.22 -6.84
CA TRP A 88 5.66 -0.77 -8.04
C TRP A 88 5.24 0.27 -9.07
N LEU A 89 5.30 1.54 -8.71
CA LEU A 89 4.87 2.62 -9.59
C LEU A 89 5.91 2.90 -10.67
N ALA A 90 5.45 3.08 -11.90
CA ALA A 90 6.29 3.55 -13.00
C ALA A 90 6.79 4.99 -12.73
N PRO A 91 7.92 5.42 -13.31
CA PRO A 91 8.49 6.76 -13.07
C PRO A 91 7.53 7.93 -13.37
N GLN A 92 6.58 7.74 -14.28
CA GLN A 92 5.55 8.71 -14.64
C GLN A 92 4.15 8.28 -14.16
N GLY A 93 4.10 7.23 -13.34
CA GLY A 93 2.85 6.67 -12.84
C GLY A 93 2.24 7.51 -11.72
N THR A 94 0.97 7.26 -11.43
CA THR A 94 0.22 7.90 -10.34
C THR A 94 -0.37 6.83 -9.42
N ALA A 95 -0.25 7.03 -8.12
CA ALA A 95 -0.87 6.17 -7.11
C ALA A 95 -1.90 6.96 -6.28
N ALA A 96 -3.11 6.43 -6.15
CA ALA A 96 -4.13 6.93 -5.25
C ALA A 96 -4.40 5.90 -4.15
N ILE A 97 -4.05 6.23 -2.91
CA ILE A 97 -4.12 5.32 -1.77
C ILE A 97 -4.99 5.92 -0.69
N VAL A 98 -6.04 5.20 -0.29
CA VAL A 98 -6.86 5.60 0.84
C VAL A 98 -6.12 5.26 2.12
N CYS A 99 -6.00 6.24 3.02
CA CYS A 99 -5.21 6.11 4.22
C CYS A 99 -5.98 6.54 5.47
N PHE A 100 -5.59 5.99 6.61
CA PHE A 100 -6.07 6.47 7.89
C PHE A 100 -5.43 7.83 8.22
N PRO A 101 -6.16 8.82 8.75
CA PRO A 101 -5.64 10.17 9.01
C PRO A 101 -4.39 10.21 9.89
N GLY A 102 -4.21 9.20 10.75
CA GLY A 102 -3.04 9.07 11.62
C GLY A 102 -1.69 9.11 10.91
N ILE A 103 -1.61 8.73 9.64
CA ILE A 103 -0.36 8.80 8.86
C ILE A 103 0.18 10.23 8.76
N MET A 104 -0.67 11.24 8.90
CA MET A 104 -0.29 12.65 8.76
C MET A 104 0.42 13.22 10.00
N TYR A 105 0.20 12.67 11.19
CA TYR A 105 0.67 13.26 12.45
C TYR A 105 1.43 12.32 13.37
N ARG A 106 1.36 11.00 13.17
CA ARG A 106 2.08 10.05 14.04
C ARG A 106 3.61 10.26 13.92
N GLY A 107 4.31 10.07 15.04
CA GLY A 107 5.75 10.23 15.15
C GLY A 107 6.53 8.93 14.88
N GLY A 108 7.81 8.91 15.30
CA GLY A 108 8.67 7.72 15.23
C GLY A 108 9.00 7.28 13.81
N ALA A 109 8.88 5.99 13.52
CA ALA A 109 9.18 5.43 12.21
C ALA A 109 8.27 5.99 11.11
N GLU A 110 6.98 6.18 11.41
CA GLU A 110 6.03 6.75 10.46
C GLU A 110 6.40 8.18 10.05
N GLN A 111 6.89 8.98 10.99
CA GLN A 111 7.39 10.34 10.69
C GLN A 111 8.59 10.31 9.74
N LYS A 112 9.53 9.38 9.94
CA LYS A 112 10.72 9.26 9.08
C LYS A 112 10.36 8.84 7.66
N ILE A 113 9.44 7.88 7.52
CA ILE A 113 8.97 7.44 6.19
C ILE A 113 8.22 8.59 5.51
N ARG A 114 7.34 9.29 6.22
CA ARG A 114 6.63 10.47 5.69
C ARG A 114 7.61 11.55 5.24
N GLN A 115 8.65 11.84 6.04
CA GLN A 115 9.71 12.77 5.68
C GLN A 115 10.40 12.35 4.38
N TYR A 116 10.79 11.08 4.26
CA TYR A 116 11.35 10.54 3.03
C TYR A 116 10.44 10.78 1.81
N LEU A 117 9.15 10.50 1.94
CA LEU A 117 8.19 10.70 0.84
C LEU A 117 8.06 12.16 0.42
N VAL A 118 8.04 13.08 1.38
CA VAL A 118 7.92 14.53 1.12
C VAL A 118 9.21 15.10 0.53
N GLU A 119 10.36 14.78 1.11
CA GLU A 119 11.67 15.29 0.66
C GLU A 119 12.04 14.83 -0.74
N ASN A 120 11.53 13.67 -1.16
CA ASN A 120 11.74 13.15 -2.52
C ASN A 120 10.60 13.50 -3.50
N ASN A 121 9.68 14.40 -3.12
CA ASN A 121 8.57 14.86 -3.96
C ASN A 121 7.65 13.75 -4.47
N PHE A 122 7.45 12.68 -3.69
CA PHE A 122 6.52 11.60 -4.04
C PHE A 122 5.06 11.93 -3.72
N VAL A 123 4.81 12.96 -2.91
CA VAL A 123 3.46 13.38 -2.52
C VAL A 123 3.01 14.51 -3.45
N ASP A 124 2.07 14.21 -4.32
CA ASP A 124 1.47 15.17 -5.25
C ASP A 124 0.30 15.91 -4.60
N ALA A 125 -0.62 15.19 -3.96
CA ALA A 125 -1.77 15.76 -3.30
C ALA A 125 -2.20 14.95 -2.07
N VAL A 126 -2.81 15.64 -1.11
CA VAL A 126 -3.52 15.05 0.03
C VAL A 126 -4.97 15.53 -0.02
N ILE A 127 -5.91 14.60 -0.12
CA ILE A 127 -7.33 14.89 -0.21
C ILE A 127 -8.01 14.40 1.07
N GLN A 128 -8.55 15.29 1.85
CA GLN A 128 -9.38 14.94 3.00
C GLN A 128 -10.74 14.48 2.51
N LEU A 129 -11.14 13.26 2.91
CA LEU A 129 -12.45 12.72 2.61
C LEU A 129 -13.47 13.17 3.67
N PRO A 130 -14.74 13.34 3.31
CA PRO A 130 -15.79 13.66 4.28
C PRO A 130 -16.02 12.49 5.25
N ASP A 131 -16.50 12.83 6.45
CA ASP A 131 -16.85 11.84 7.47
C ASP A 131 -17.96 10.90 6.94
N ASN A 132 -17.93 9.66 7.42
CA ASN A 132 -18.91 8.62 7.07
C ASN A 132 -19.01 8.30 5.56
N LEU A 133 -17.96 8.55 4.79
CA LEU A 133 -17.94 8.21 3.36
C LEU A 133 -17.98 6.69 3.12
N PHE A 134 -17.33 5.91 3.98
CA PHE A 134 -17.28 4.45 3.84
C PHE A 134 -18.33 3.79 4.73
N PHE A 135 -19.14 2.93 4.11
CA PHE A 135 -20.17 2.15 4.83
C PHE A 135 -19.53 1.24 5.89
N GLY A 136 -20.06 1.28 7.11
CA GLY A 136 -19.61 0.44 8.21
C GLY A 136 -18.35 0.91 8.94
N THR A 137 -17.81 2.08 8.62
CA THR A 137 -16.75 2.72 9.39
C THR A 137 -17.31 3.91 10.18
N SER A 138 -16.90 4.06 11.44
CA SER A 138 -17.32 5.17 12.33
C SER A 138 -16.30 6.33 12.33
N SER A 139 -15.44 6.38 11.34
CA SER A 139 -14.39 7.41 11.21
C SER A 139 -14.47 8.11 9.87
#